data_3f9d771442b90431324ce551a8a10a0c
#
_entry.id   3f9d771442b90431324ce551a8a10a0c
#
_cell.length_a   1.000
_cell.length_b   1.000
_cell.length_c   1.000
_cell.angle_alpha   90.00
_cell.angle_beta   90.00
_cell.angle_gamma   90.00
#
_symmetry.space_group_name_H-M   'P 1'
#
loop_
_entity.id
_entity.type
_entity.pdbx_description
1 polymer ?
#
loop_
_entity_poly.entity_id
_entity_poly.type
_entity_poly.pdbx_seq_one_letter_code
_entity_poly.pdbx_strand_id
1 'polypeptide(L)'
;MQFIDKAKIYIEAGKGGDGTVAFRREAHVPKGGPAGGDGGKGGSIIFEATTSLSTLLDLKYKRVYKARPGGNGMAKKMHGADASDLVIKVPVGTVITNEETGKIMADLTEDRQRVVLAKGGRGGRGNARFATSRNPAPQICERGEPGEKFDVCCELKLLADVGLVGFPSVGKSTFLSVVSRARPEIADYHFTTIVPNLGVVQAKDGRNFVMADLPGLIEGASQGKGLGHQFLRHIERCRVIVHIIDMGGIEGRDPHEDYCTINEELGQYQYRLLERPQIVVANKMDEENAEENLKAFKEKVGEDVKVFPISAIIHEGVDQVLYAVADALETAPKFDMEEVEENTVVYNYEEEEAPFVVHNLGNGQWTITGKKIERLVSMTSLVSDDAIKRLSIKMRNMGIDEALRNAGCQDGDVVSILDFEFEFYD
;
A
#
# COMPACT_ATOMS: atom_id res chain seq x y z
N MET A 1 3.54 -22.10 2.21
CA MET A 1 2.88 -20.89 1.71
C MET A 1 4.00 -19.95 1.30
N GLN A 2 4.05 -19.48 0.07
CA GLN A 2 5.14 -18.63 -0.39
C GLN A 2 4.95 -17.22 0.21
N PHE A 3 5.95 -16.69 0.89
CA PHE A 3 5.94 -15.32 1.41
C PHE A 3 6.27 -14.36 0.27
N ILE A 4 5.41 -13.36 0.05
CA ILE A 4 5.60 -12.36 -0.98
C ILE A 4 5.43 -11.00 -0.35
N ASP A 5 6.51 -10.24 -0.41
CA ASP A 5 6.66 -8.91 0.15
C ASP A 5 6.44 -7.78 -0.87
N LYS A 6 6.50 -8.11 -2.17
CA LYS A 6 6.35 -7.13 -3.24
C LYS A 6 5.45 -7.65 -4.36
N ALA A 7 4.47 -6.85 -4.74
CA ALA A 7 3.56 -7.15 -5.83
C ALA A 7 3.24 -5.90 -6.65
N LYS A 8 3.36 -6.01 -7.97
CA LYS A 8 2.94 -4.98 -8.91
C LYS A 8 1.56 -5.32 -9.44
N ILE A 9 0.65 -4.37 -9.37
CA ILE A 9 -0.74 -4.52 -9.79
C ILE A 9 -1.23 -3.29 -10.55
N TYR A 10 -2.14 -3.51 -11.48
CA TYR A 10 -2.89 -2.47 -12.17
C TYR A 10 -4.24 -2.29 -11.50
N ILE A 11 -4.57 -1.06 -11.16
CA ILE A 11 -5.85 -0.67 -10.55
C ILE A 11 -6.60 0.30 -11.47
N GLU A 12 -7.89 0.06 -11.69
CA GLU A 12 -8.75 0.90 -12.51
C GLU A 12 -10.10 1.08 -11.81
N ALA A 13 -10.39 2.31 -11.39
CA ALA A 13 -11.68 2.66 -10.83
C ALA A 13 -12.78 2.67 -11.90
N GLY A 14 -14.02 2.47 -11.50
CA GLY A 14 -15.15 2.40 -12.40
C GLY A 14 -15.43 3.75 -13.07
N LYS A 15 -15.72 3.73 -14.38
CA LYS A 15 -16.26 4.88 -15.09
C LYS A 15 -17.63 5.23 -14.53
N GLY A 16 -18.00 6.51 -14.44
CA GLY A 16 -19.37 6.95 -14.19
C GLY A 16 -20.29 6.52 -15.33
N GLY A 17 -21.55 6.26 -15.02
CA GLY A 17 -22.59 6.01 -16.01
C GLY A 17 -22.85 7.24 -16.88
N ASP A 18 -23.26 7.03 -18.13
CA ASP A 18 -23.58 8.12 -19.04
C ASP A 18 -24.97 8.70 -18.73
N GLY A 19 -25.13 10.02 -18.85
CA GLY A 19 -26.43 10.67 -18.84
C GLY A 19 -27.20 10.39 -20.11
N THR A 20 -28.52 10.49 -20.05
CA THR A 20 -29.42 10.16 -21.18
C THR A 20 -30.14 11.39 -21.71
N VAL A 21 -30.30 11.45 -23.03
CA VAL A 21 -31.22 12.39 -23.69
C VAL A 21 -32.57 11.68 -23.87
N ALA A 22 -33.59 12.12 -23.16
CA ALA A 22 -34.93 11.63 -23.29
C ALA A 22 -35.96 12.77 -23.16
N PHE A 23 -37.10 12.60 -23.80
CA PHE A 23 -38.22 13.54 -23.69
C PHE A 23 -39.45 12.81 -23.17
N ARG A 24 -40.27 13.52 -22.41
CA ARG A 24 -41.54 12.97 -21.93
C ARG A 24 -42.47 12.76 -23.11
N ARG A 25 -42.98 11.56 -23.25
CA ARG A 25 -44.00 11.19 -24.25
C ARG A 25 -45.18 10.55 -23.52
N GLU A 26 -46.28 11.29 -23.46
CA GLU A 26 -47.51 10.84 -22.82
C GLU A 26 -48.69 11.18 -23.74
N ALA A 27 -49.81 10.45 -23.59
CA ALA A 27 -51.03 10.74 -24.30
C ALA A 27 -51.48 12.19 -23.95
N HIS A 28 -51.85 12.94 -24.94
CA HIS A 28 -52.28 14.35 -24.84
C HIS A 28 -51.19 15.36 -24.41
N VAL A 29 -49.89 14.97 -24.39
CA VAL A 29 -48.78 15.86 -24.15
C VAL A 29 -47.81 15.88 -25.34
N PRO A 30 -48.14 16.61 -26.44
CA PRO A 30 -47.39 16.53 -27.69
C PRO A 30 -45.95 17.11 -27.61
N LYS A 31 -45.69 17.99 -26.66
CA LYS A 31 -44.35 18.60 -26.42
C LYS A 31 -43.93 18.39 -24.98
N GLY A 32 -43.68 17.16 -24.57
CA GLY A 32 -43.16 16.86 -23.25
C GLY A 32 -41.75 17.39 -23.08
N GLY A 33 -41.43 17.93 -21.91
CA GLY A 33 -40.10 18.49 -21.57
C GLY A 33 -39.01 17.40 -21.48
N PRO A 34 -37.76 17.80 -21.30
CA PRO A 34 -36.61 16.89 -21.16
C PRO A 34 -36.77 16.02 -19.91
N ALA A 35 -36.55 14.74 -20.09
CA ALA A 35 -36.79 13.71 -19.09
C ALA A 35 -35.68 12.66 -19.00
N GLY A 36 -34.47 12.99 -19.48
CA GLY A 36 -33.30 12.13 -19.33
C GLY A 36 -32.75 12.19 -17.91
N GLY A 37 -32.45 11.03 -17.33
CA GLY A 37 -31.83 10.86 -16.03
C GLY A 37 -30.30 10.96 -16.10
N ASP A 38 -29.70 11.18 -14.95
CA ASP A 38 -28.26 11.23 -14.79
C ASP A 38 -27.71 9.80 -14.68
N GLY A 39 -26.43 9.59 -15.06
CA GLY A 39 -25.73 8.35 -14.78
C GLY A 39 -25.33 8.22 -13.32
N GLY A 40 -25.12 6.99 -12.84
CA GLY A 40 -24.62 6.69 -11.52
C GLY A 40 -23.10 6.87 -11.41
N LYS A 41 -22.60 6.95 -10.19
CA LYS A 41 -21.16 7.03 -9.89
C LYS A 41 -20.50 5.68 -10.13
N GLY A 42 -19.28 5.67 -10.68
CA GLY A 42 -18.41 4.49 -10.74
C GLY A 42 -17.86 4.10 -9.37
N GLY A 43 -17.55 2.82 -9.17
CA GLY A 43 -16.94 2.33 -7.93
C GLY A 43 -15.50 2.81 -7.79
N SER A 44 -15.12 3.18 -6.60
CA SER A 44 -13.73 3.51 -6.25
C SER A 44 -12.97 2.25 -5.86
N ILE A 45 -11.62 2.32 -5.86
CA ILE A 45 -10.75 1.28 -5.33
C ILE A 45 -10.21 1.72 -3.98
N ILE A 46 -10.49 0.90 -2.98
CA ILE A 46 -10.13 1.14 -1.58
C ILE A 46 -9.20 0.02 -1.14
N PHE A 47 -8.07 0.38 -0.56
CA PHE A 47 -7.21 -0.58 0.14
C PHE A 47 -7.56 -0.56 1.62
N GLU A 48 -7.66 -1.76 2.20
CA GLU A 48 -7.96 -1.98 3.62
C GLU A 48 -6.87 -2.86 4.22
N ALA A 49 -6.20 -2.35 5.24
CA ALA A 49 -5.24 -3.12 6.02
C ALA A 49 -5.96 -4.15 6.90
N THR A 50 -5.39 -5.34 7.02
CA THR A 50 -5.90 -6.37 7.92
C THR A 50 -4.78 -7.20 8.53
N THR A 51 -4.91 -7.48 9.83
CA THR A 51 -4.01 -8.39 10.56
C THR A 51 -4.23 -9.86 10.21
N SER A 52 -5.32 -10.20 9.51
CA SER A 52 -5.59 -11.58 9.09
C SER A 52 -4.73 -12.04 7.90
N LEU A 53 -4.08 -11.13 7.20
CA LEU A 53 -3.16 -11.41 6.12
C LEU A 53 -1.73 -11.12 6.56
N SER A 54 -0.80 -12.01 6.18
CA SER A 54 0.63 -11.87 6.48
C SER A 54 1.51 -11.75 5.22
N THR A 55 0.93 -11.86 4.03
CA THR A 55 1.66 -11.81 2.75
C THR A 55 0.86 -11.11 1.66
N LEU A 56 1.54 -10.64 0.59
CA LEU A 56 0.91 -10.08 -0.61
C LEU A 56 0.62 -11.14 -1.69
N LEU A 57 0.51 -12.42 -1.31
CA LEU A 57 0.36 -13.54 -2.23
C LEU A 57 -0.85 -13.38 -3.16
N ASP A 58 -1.98 -12.91 -2.63
CA ASP A 58 -3.22 -12.70 -3.41
C ASP A 58 -3.02 -11.67 -4.52
N LEU A 59 -2.23 -10.63 -4.27
CA LEU A 59 -1.91 -9.59 -5.25
C LEU A 59 -0.98 -10.11 -6.36
N LYS A 60 -0.12 -11.09 -6.07
CA LYS A 60 0.73 -11.73 -7.07
C LYS A 60 -0.07 -12.56 -8.07
N TYR A 61 -1.08 -13.28 -7.58
CA TYR A 61 -1.93 -14.09 -8.47
C TYR A 61 -2.90 -13.24 -9.28
N LYS A 62 -3.52 -12.26 -8.65
CA LYS A 62 -4.43 -11.34 -9.32
C LYS A 62 -3.77 -9.97 -9.47
N ARG A 63 -3.33 -9.67 -10.69
CA ARG A 63 -2.59 -8.43 -10.98
C ARG A 63 -3.45 -7.27 -11.50
N VAL A 64 -4.70 -7.52 -11.83
CA VAL A 64 -5.59 -6.51 -12.40
C VAL A 64 -6.85 -6.41 -11.54
N TYR A 65 -7.12 -5.23 -11.04
CA TYR A 65 -8.28 -4.90 -10.24
C TYR A 65 -9.07 -3.78 -10.90
N LYS A 66 -10.29 -4.11 -11.35
CA LYS A 66 -11.20 -3.15 -11.99
C LYS A 66 -12.48 -3.05 -11.16
N ALA A 67 -12.83 -1.83 -10.75
CA ALA A 67 -14.10 -1.56 -10.10
C ALA A 67 -15.23 -1.46 -11.17
N ARG A 68 -16.46 -1.67 -10.73
CA ARG A 68 -17.62 -1.65 -11.62
C ARG A 68 -17.95 -0.22 -12.08
N PRO A 69 -18.38 -0.03 -13.34
CA PRO A 69 -18.88 1.26 -13.80
C PRO A 69 -20.26 1.54 -13.18
N GLY A 70 -20.62 2.82 -13.10
CA GLY A 70 -21.95 3.26 -12.73
C GLY A 70 -22.98 2.93 -13.81
N GLY A 71 -24.23 2.77 -13.40
CA GLY A 71 -25.34 2.55 -14.32
C GLY A 71 -25.63 3.80 -15.17
N ASN A 72 -26.01 3.62 -16.42
CA ASN A 72 -26.44 4.75 -17.27
C ASN A 72 -27.79 5.30 -16.83
N GLY A 73 -27.99 6.61 -17.02
CA GLY A 73 -29.27 7.25 -16.84
C GLY A 73 -30.32 6.73 -17.83
N MET A 74 -31.57 6.77 -17.45
CA MET A 74 -32.69 6.29 -18.25
C MET A 74 -33.71 7.41 -18.48
N ALA A 75 -34.71 7.12 -19.34
CA ALA A 75 -35.86 8.01 -19.54
C ALA A 75 -36.68 8.19 -18.24
N LYS A 76 -37.61 9.14 -18.23
CA LYS A 76 -38.48 9.49 -17.08
C LYS A 76 -37.73 9.96 -15.85
N LYS A 77 -36.55 10.61 -16.04
CA LYS A 77 -35.67 11.11 -14.98
C LYS A 77 -35.15 10.02 -14.04
N MET A 78 -35.11 8.77 -14.46
CA MET A 78 -34.52 7.70 -13.66
C MET A 78 -33.01 7.77 -13.74
N HIS A 79 -32.38 7.89 -12.57
CA HIS A 79 -30.92 7.92 -12.44
C HIS A 79 -30.35 6.51 -12.52
N GLY A 80 -29.16 6.38 -13.08
CA GLY A 80 -28.38 5.16 -13.04
C GLY A 80 -27.98 4.79 -11.61
N ALA A 81 -27.87 3.51 -11.32
CA ALA A 81 -27.39 3.05 -10.01
C ALA A 81 -25.90 3.34 -9.82
N ASP A 82 -25.52 3.77 -8.63
CA ASP A 82 -24.13 3.90 -8.25
C ASP A 82 -23.50 2.51 -8.10
N ALA A 83 -22.24 2.37 -8.54
CA ALA A 83 -21.49 1.14 -8.36
C ALA A 83 -20.89 1.06 -6.95
N SER A 84 -20.81 -0.15 -6.42
CA SER A 84 -20.12 -0.41 -5.16
C SER A 84 -18.60 -0.27 -5.32
N ASP A 85 -17.94 0.24 -4.28
CA ASP A 85 -16.50 0.31 -4.22
C ASP A 85 -15.87 -1.09 -4.16
N LEU A 86 -14.69 -1.23 -4.75
CA LEU A 86 -13.89 -2.44 -4.69
C LEU A 86 -12.87 -2.32 -3.56
N VAL A 87 -13.05 -3.14 -2.52
CA VAL A 87 -12.11 -3.21 -1.39
C VAL A 87 -11.07 -4.29 -1.65
N ILE A 88 -9.79 -3.90 -1.61
CA ILE A 88 -8.63 -4.79 -1.72
C ILE A 88 -8.01 -4.88 -0.33
N LYS A 89 -7.98 -6.09 0.23
CA LYS A 89 -7.37 -6.33 1.54
C LYS A 89 -5.89 -6.59 1.40
N VAL A 90 -5.10 -5.95 2.25
CA VAL A 90 -3.63 -6.10 2.31
C VAL A 90 -3.18 -6.25 3.77
N PRO A 91 -2.00 -6.84 4.02
CA PRO A 91 -1.43 -6.87 5.37
C PRO A 91 -1.18 -5.47 5.92
N VAL A 92 -1.22 -5.35 7.25
CA VAL A 92 -0.76 -4.14 7.95
C VAL A 92 0.72 -3.91 7.65
N GLY A 93 1.14 -2.66 7.45
CA GLY A 93 2.51 -2.28 7.06
C GLY A 93 2.78 -2.35 5.56
N THR A 94 1.73 -2.41 4.74
CA THR A 94 1.86 -2.33 3.28
C THR A 94 2.00 -0.87 2.85
N VAL A 95 3.09 -0.57 2.15
CA VAL A 95 3.31 0.71 1.47
C VAL A 95 2.97 0.55 0.00
N ILE A 96 2.23 1.51 -0.52
CA ILE A 96 1.76 1.51 -1.91
C ILE A 96 2.38 2.71 -2.60
N THR A 97 3.14 2.45 -3.66
CA THR A 97 3.80 3.47 -4.48
C THR A 97 3.25 3.44 -5.89
N ASN A 98 3.12 4.61 -6.51
CA ASN A 98 2.83 4.72 -7.93
C ASN A 98 4.09 4.33 -8.71
N GLU A 99 3.98 3.37 -9.63
CA GLU A 99 5.13 2.86 -10.40
C GLU A 99 5.69 3.90 -11.38
N GLU A 100 4.85 4.75 -11.96
CA GLU A 100 5.25 5.77 -12.93
C GLU A 100 5.99 6.95 -12.26
N THR A 101 5.47 7.42 -11.11
CA THR A 101 5.99 8.62 -10.44
C THR A 101 6.96 8.33 -9.30
N GLY A 102 7.00 7.06 -8.82
CA GLY A 102 7.75 6.66 -7.64
C GLY A 102 7.24 7.27 -6.31
N LYS A 103 6.14 8.03 -6.34
CA LYS A 103 5.58 8.68 -5.14
C LYS A 103 4.80 7.67 -4.30
N ILE A 104 4.94 7.76 -2.97
CA ILE A 104 4.13 6.98 -2.04
C ILE A 104 2.70 7.50 -2.09
N MET A 105 1.74 6.62 -2.39
CA MET A 105 0.31 6.92 -2.43
C MET A 105 -0.36 6.63 -1.09
N ALA A 106 0.08 5.59 -0.39
CA ALA A 106 -0.44 5.23 0.92
C ALA A 106 0.58 4.40 1.72
N ASP A 107 0.55 4.56 3.04
CA ASP A 107 1.20 3.70 4.03
C ASP A 107 0.12 3.20 5.00
N LEU A 108 -0.09 1.89 5.04
CA LEU A 108 -1.16 1.25 5.80
C LEU A 108 -0.58 0.59 7.05
N THR A 109 -0.48 1.36 8.14
CA THR A 109 0.19 0.96 9.39
C THR A 109 -0.77 0.42 10.46
N GLU A 110 -2.08 0.69 10.34
CA GLU A 110 -3.08 0.30 11.34
C GLU A 110 -4.07 -0.74 10.80
N ASP A 111 -4.55 -1.63 11.68
CA ASP A 111 -5.61 -2.58 11.32
C ASP A 111 -6.91 -1.84 10.95
N ARG A 112 -7.56 -2.30 9.89
CA ARG A 112 -8.77 -1.70 9.31
C ARG A 112 -8.60 -0.28 8.78
N GLN A 113 -7.39 0.23 8.66
CA GLN A 113 -7.13 1.49 7.97
C GLN A 113 -7.55 1.36 6.51
N ARG A 114 -8.28 2.36 6.02
CA ARG A 114 -8.81 2.39 4.64
C ARG A 114 -8.31 3.62 3.92
N VAL A 115 -7.80 3.43 2.72
CA VAL A 115 -7.37 4.50 1.84
C VAL A 115 -7.97 4.32 0.45
N VAL A 116 -8.56 5.39 -0.10
CA VAL A 116 -9.06 5.42 -1.47
C VAL A 116 -7.89 5.76 -2.38
N LEU A 117 -7.41 4.79 -3.17
CA LEU A 117 -6.29 4.97 -4.09
C LEU A 117 -6.70 5.43 -5.48
N ALA A 118 -7.84 4.95 -5.96
CA ALA A 118 -8.38 5.38 -7.25
C ALA A 118 -9.87 5.72 -7.10
N LYS A 119 -10.21 6.95 -7.46
CA LYS A 119 -11.58 7.47 -7.35
C LYS A 119 -12.40 7.05 -8.56
N GLY A 120 -13.61 6.55 -8.30
CA GLY A 120 -14.61 6.27 -9.34
C GLY A 120 -15.10 7.55 -10.01
N GLY A 121 -15.32 7.47 -11.32
CA GLY A 121 -15.80 8.59 -12.12
C GLY A 121 -17.20 9.03 -11.71
N ARG A 122 -17.48 10.32 -11.85
CA ARG A 122 -18.81 10.90 -11.63
C ARG A 122 -19.74 10.51 -12.78
N GLY A 123 -21.01 10.22 -12.46
CA GLY A 123 -22.05 10.04 -13.47
C GLY A 123 -22.30 11.30 -14.31
N GLY A 124 -22.52 11.10 -15.60
CA GLY A 124 -22.84 12.17 -16.54
C GLY A 124 -24.27 12.69 -16.30
N ARG A 125 -24.50 13.97 -16.56
CA ARG A 125 -25.81 14.59 -16.40
C ARG A 125 -26.69 14.31 -17.60
N GLY A 126 -27.97 13.97 -17.35
CA GLY A 126 -28.99 13.85 -18.36
C GLY A 126 -29.52 15.18 -18.89
N ASN A 127 -30.24 15.17 -20.01
CA ASN A 127 -30.70 16.40 -20.63
C ASN A 127 -31.69 17.22 -19.77
N ALA A 128 -32.34 16.60 -18.80
CA ALA A 128 -33.21 17.32 -17.85
C ALA A 128 -32.47 18.38 -17.03
N ARG A 129 -31.14 18.20 -16.78
CA ARG A 129 -30.30 19.14 -16.05
C ARG A 129 -29.88 20.37 -16.87
N PHE A 130 -30.04 20.32 -18.20
CA PHE A 130 -29.60 21.36 -19.11
C PHE A 130 -30.74 22.24 -19.61
N ALA A 131 -31.97 21.97 -19.17
CA ALA A 131 -33.14 22.78 -19.52
C ALA A 131 -32.99 24.18 -18.91
N THR A 132 -33.14 25.18 -19.76
CA THR A 132 -33.16 26.59 -19.39
C THR A 132 -34.32 27.28 -20.07
N SER A 133 -34.67 28.50 -19.63
CA SER A 133 -35.70 29.30 -20.31
C SER A 133 -35.39 29.61 -21.77
N ARG A 134 -34.11 29.71 -22.13
CA ARG A 134 -33.63 29.92 -23.51
C ARG A 134 -33.57 28.65 -24.34
N ASN A 135 -33.30 27.50 -23.71
CA ASN A 135 -33.30 26.19 -24.35
C ASN A 135 -34.14 25.20 -23.51
N PRO A 136 -35.48 25.16 -23.71
CA PRO A 136 -36.37 24.32 -22.91
C PRO A 136 -36.32 22.83 -23.29
N ALA A 137 -35.73 22.48 -24.44
CA ALA A 137 -35.66 21.12 -24.97
C ALA A 137 -34.20 20.73 -25.37
N PRO A 138 -33.24 20.76 -24.47
CA PRO A 138 -31.83 20.48 -24.80
C PRO A 138 -31.64 19.04 -25.26
N GLN A 139 -30.87 18.87 -26.33
CA GLN A 139 -30.46 17.57 -26.85
C GLN A 139 -29.00 17.22 -26.40
N ILE A 140 -28.65 17.63 -25.20
CA ILE A 140 -27.31 17.49 -24.64
C ILE A 140 -27.38 16.58 -23.43
N CYS A 141 -26.46 15.63 -23.33
CA CYS A 141 -26.11 14.92 -22.09
C CYS A 141 -24.60 14.88 -21.90
N GLU A 142 -24.16 14.66 -20.69
CA GLU A 142 -22.76 14.38 -20.38
C GLU A 142 -22.54 12.87 -20.37
N ARG A 143 -21.35 12.44 -20.86
CA ARG A 143 -20.86 11.08 -20.63
C ARG A 143 -20.39 10.97 -19.18
N GLY A 144 -20.36 9.75 -18.64
CA GLY A 144 -19.73 9.48 -17.36
C GLY A 144 -18.25 9.78 -17.41
N GLU A 145 -17.76 10.31 -16.31
CA GLU A 145 -16.34 10.59 -16.11
C GLU A 145 -15.56 9.27 -16.08
N PRO A 146 -14.37 9.18 -16.73
CA PRO A 146 -13.51 8.03 -16.58
C PRO A 146 -13.07 7.89 -15.12
N GLY A 147 -12.95 6.66 -14.62
CA GLY A 147 -12.32 6.40 -13.32
C GLY A 147 -10.80 6.59 -13.40
N GLU A 148 -10.20 6.86 -12.25
CA GLU A 148 -8.74 6.93 -12.15
C GLU A 148 -8.12 5.56 -12.34
N LYS A 149 -6.91 5.52 -12.91
CA LYS A 149 -6.15 4.30 -13.16
C LYS A 149 -4.69 4.51 -12.83
N PHE A 150 -4.06 3.50 -12.22
CA PHE A 150 -2.66 3.55 -11.82
C PHE A 150 -2.04 2.16 -11.89
N ASP A 151 -0.76 2.13 -12.26
CA ASP A 151 0.13 1.01 -11.98
C ASP A 151 0.78 1.25 -10.62
N VAL A 152 0.53 0.36 -9.68
CA VAL A 152 1.01 0.50 -8.30
C VAL A 152 1.85 -0.69 -7.89
N CYS A 153 2.89 -0.38 -7.12
CA CYS A 153 3.73 -1.35 -6.46
C CYS A 153 3.35 -1.39 -4.98
N CYS A 154 2.86 -2.53 -4.53
CA CYS A 154 2.60 -2.79 -3.12
C CYS A 154 3.82 -3.48 -2.53
N GLU A 155 4.38 -2.93 -1.46
CA GLU A 155 5.54 -3.46 -0.76
C GLU A 155 5.23 -3.57 0.73
N LEU A 156 5.45 -4.77 1.28
CA LEU A 156 5.23 -5.03 2.69
C LEU A 156 6.48 -4.67 3.47
N LYS A 157 6.43 -3.57 4.23
CA LYS A 157 7.55 -3.10 5.06
C LYS A 157 7.61 -3.77 6.45
N LEU A 158 6.62 -4.58 6.81
CA LEU A 158 6.64 -5.34 8.05
C LEU A 158 7.58 -6.52 7.91
N LEU A 159 8.64 -6.51 8.70
CA LEU A 159 9.63 -7.57 8.67
C LEU A 159 9.36 -8.66 9.67
N ALA A 160 9.13 -8.33 10.92
CA ALA A 160 8.81 -9.31 11.94
C ALA A 160 8.21 -8.65 13.18
N ASP A 161 7.30 -9.35 13.84
CA ASP A 161 6.80 -8.97 15.17
C ASP A 161 7.85 -9.31 16.24
N VAL A 162 8.65 -10.36 15.99
CA VAL A 162 9.60 -10.95 16.93
C VAL A 162 10.97 -11.09 16.29
N GLY A 163 12.00 -10.56 16.93
CA GLY A 163 13.39 -10.74 16.52
C GLY A 163 14.10 -11.82 17.35
N LEU A 164 14.74 -12.79 16.66
CA LEU A 164 15.63 -13.75 17.30
C LEU A 164 17.03 -13.19 17.38
N VAL A 165 17.58 -13.14 18.57
CA VAL A 165 18.96 -12.71 18.84
C VAL A 165 19.73 -13.80 19.57
N GLY A 166 21.04 -13.84 19.41
CA GLY A 166 21.88 -14.84 20.02
C GLY A 166 23.15 -15.05 19.21
N PHE A 167 24.17 -15.64 19.82
CA PHE A 167 25.44 -15.96 19.14
C PHE A 167 25.27 -16.91 17.95
N PRO A 168 26.23 -17.00 17.03
CA PRO A 168 26.22 -18.05 16.00
C PRO A 168 26.15 -19.43 16.67
N SER A 169 25.54 -20.39 15.98
CA SER A 169 25.43 -21.81 16.41
C SER A 169 24.59 -22.10 17.67
N VAL A 170 23.98 -21.09 18.31
CA VAL A 170 23.08 -21.33 19.47
C VAL A 170 21.74 -21.97 19.10
N GLY A 171 21.45 -22.12 17.79
CA GLY A 171 20.25 -22.80 17.30
C GLY A 171 19.09 -21.87 16.89
N LYS A 172 19.32 -20.57 16.61
CA LYS A 172 18.28 -19.62 16.14
C LYS A 172 17.55 -20.12 14.91
N SER A 173 18.28 -20.45 13.86
CA SER A 173 17.68 -20.91 12.59
C SER A 173 17.01 -22.27 12.73
N THR A 174 17.53 -23.14 13.62
CA THR A 174 16.88 -24.42 13.96
C THR A 174 15.56 -24.16 14.67
N PHE A 175 15.57 -23.30 15.68
CA PHE A 175 14.34 -22.90 16.39
C PHE A 175 13.30 -22.32 15.44
N LEU A 176 13.70 -21.39 14.57
CA LEU A 176 12.82 -20.80 13.56
C LEU A 176 12.23 -21.86 12.62
N SER A 177 13.02 -22.82 12.18
CA SER A 177 12.55 -23.89 11.28
C SER A 177 11.57 -24.85 11.95
N VAL A 178 11.71 -25.06 13.27
CA VAL A 178 10.82 -25.91 14.09
C VAL A 178 9.48 -25.24 14.33
N VAL A 179 9.46 -23.95 14.63
CA VAL A 179 8.24 -23.21 14.99
C VAL A 179 7.50 -22.65 13.77
N SER A 180 8.16 -22.57 12.64
CA SER A 180 7.56 -22.04 11.41
C SER A 180 6.63 -23.06 10.77
N ARG A 181 5.41 -22.60 10.40
CA ARG A 181 4.40 -23.43 9.72
C ARG A 181 4.77 -23.80 8.29
N ALA A 182 5.65 -23.05 7.67
CA ALA A 182 6.27 -23.33 6.38
C ALA A 182 7.80 -23.29 6.55
N ARG A 183 8.55 -23.89 5.62
CA ARG A 183 10.01 -23.69 5.65
C ARG A 183 10.31 -22.21 5.68
N PRO A 184 11.20 -21.75 6.60
CA PRO A 184 11.62 -20.35 6.62
C PRO A 184 12.08 -19.94 5.23
N GLU A 185 11.61 -18.83 4.74
CA GLU A 185 11.99 -18.31 3.43
C GLU A 185 13.06 -17.25 3.63
N ILE A 186 14.06 -17.33 2.77
CA ILE A 186 15.09 -16.30 2.64
C ILE A 186 14.42 -15.11 1.96
N ALA A 187 14.24 -14.02 2.69
CA ALA A 187 13.66 -12.80 2.13
C ALA A 187 14.79 -11.99 1.48
N ASP A 188 14.85 -12.02 0.15
CA ASP A 188 15.85 -11.29 -0.64
C ASP A 188 15.41 -9.83 -0.80
N TYR A 189 15.80 -9.00 0.14
CA TYR A 189 15.56 -7.57 0.09
C TYR A 189 16.69 -6.88 -0.66
N HIS A 190 16.39 -6.21 -1.77
CA HIS A 190 17.37 -5.50 -2.60
C HIS A 190 18.20 -4.44 -1.86
N PHE A 191 17.86 -4.14 -0.62
CA PHE A 191 18.50 -3.14 0.23
C PHE A 191 19.22 -3.72 1.46
N THR A 192 19.20 -5.06 1.66
CA THR A 192 19.91 -5.69 2.80
C THR A 192 21.15 -6.42 2.32
N THR A 193 22.29 -6.13 2.99
CA THR A 193 23.55 -6.85 2.75
C THR A 193 23.51 -8.25 3.39
N ILE A 194 22.66 -8.44 4.39
CA ILE A 194 22.41 -9.71 5.08
C ILE A 194 20.94 -10.02 4.98
N VAL A 195 20.61 -11.19 4.48
CA VAL A 195 19.25 -11.63 4.23
C VAL A 195 18.69 -12.32 5.46
N PRO A 196 17.64 -11.77 6.12
CA PRO A 196 17.04 -12.42 7.28
C PRO A 196 16.20 -13.63 6.85
N ASN A 197 16.20 -14.68 7.68
CA ASN A 197 15.26 -15.78 7.54
C ASN A 197 13.97 -15.42 8.27
N LEU A 198 12.84 -15.44 7.55
CA LEU A 198 11.52 -15.15 8.11
C LEU A 198 10.71 -16.42 8.27
N GLY A 199 9.98 -16.54 9.37
CA GLY A 199 9.04 -17.64 9.61
C GLY A 199 7.72 -17.11 10.13
N VAL A 200 6.61 -17.57 9.53
CA VAL A 200 5.27 -17.35 10.07
C VAL A 200 4.99 -18.42 11.11
N VAL A 201 4.81 -18.01 12.34
CA VAL A 201 4.58 -18.87 13.50
C VAL A 201 3.11 -18.81 13.88
N GLN A 202 2.54 -19.97 14.17
CA GLN A 202 1.20 -20.09 14.71
C GLN A 202 1.27 -20.79 16.07
N ALA A 203 0.91 -20.09 17.13
CA ALA A 203 0.71 -20.69 18.45
C ALA A 203 -0.50 -21.64 18.41
N LYS A 204 -0.50 -22.66 19.27
CA LYS A 204 -1.60 -23.66 19.32
C LYS A 204 -2.97 -23.06 19.71
N ASP A 205 -2.97 -21.86 20.29
CA ASP A 205 -4.18 -21.09 20.63
C ASP A 205 -4.75 -20.31 19.42
N GLY A 206 -4.09 -20.38 18.26
CA GLY A 206 -4.52 -19.78 17.00
C GLY A 206 -3.92 -18.39 16.74
N ARG A 207 -3.16 -17.81 17.68
CA ARG A 207 -2.45 -16.53 17.45
C ARG A 207 -1.32 -16.72 16.46
N ASN A 208 -1.18 -15.77 15.52
CA ASN A 208 -0.17 -15.79 14.47
C ASN A 208 0.74 -14.57 14.60
N PHE A 209 2.02 -14.76 14.39
CA PHE A 209 3.01 -13.68 14.33
C PHE A 209 4.18 -14.06 13.43
N VAL A 210 4.92 -13.06 12.98
CA VAL A 210 6.10 -13.24 12.13
C VAL A 210 7.35 -13.14 13.00
N MET A 211 8.24 -14.11 12.85
CA MET A 211 9.51 -14.19 13.57
C MET A 211 10.67 -14.11 12.56
N ALA A 212 11.68 -13.30 12.88
CA ALA A 212 12.88 -13.14 12.06
C ALA A 212 14.12 -13.62 12.79
N ASP A 213 14.94 -14.43 12.11
CA ASP A 213 16.31 -14.66 12.52
C ASP A 213 17.15 -13.46 12.08
N LEU A 214 17.78 -12.78 13.04
CA LEU A 214 18.58 -11.58 12.83
C LEU A 214 20.07 -11.95 12.84
N PRO A 215 20.63 -12.43 11.71
CA PRO A 215 22.05 -12.77 11.65
C PRO A 215 22.89 -11.49 11.64
N GLY A 216 24.06 -11.55 12.29
CA GLY A 216 25.07 -10.48 12.21
C GLY A 216 24.94 -9.35 13.23
N LEU A 217 24.15 -9.51 14.31
CA LEU A 217 24.18 -8.58 15.44
C LEU A 217 25.49 -8.62 16.24
N ILE A 218 26.34 -9.63 16.06
CA ILE A 218 27.42 -10.00 16.99
C ILE A 218 28.83 -9.77 16.46
N GLU A 219 29.07 -9.63 15.18
CA GLU A 219 30.46 -9.44 14.69
C GLU A 219 30.72 -8.02 14.18
N GLY A 220 31.03 -7.09 15.08
CA GLY A 220 31.59 -5.78 14.72
C GLY A 220 30.62 -4.78 14.13
N ALA A 221 29.32 -4.95 14.34
CA ALA A 221 28.30 -4.03 13.87
C ALA A 221 28.47 -2.62 14.44
N SER A 222 28.97 -2.49 15.68
CA SER A 222 29.28 -1.22 16.33
C SER A 222 30.49 -0.49 15.72
N GLN A 223 31.36 -1.17 14.97
CA GLN A 223 32.58 -0.59 14.38
C GLN A 223 32.40 -0.03 12.96
N GLY A 224 31.18 0.12 12.46
CA GLY A 224 30.94 0.84 11.21
C GLY A 224 31.34 0.10 9.93
N LYS A 225 31.69 -1.17 9.97
CA LYS A 225 32.01 -1.96 8.79
C LYS A 225 30.75 -2.68 8.26
N GLY A 226 29.89 -1.93 7.58
CA GLY A 226 29.09 -2.51 6.50
C GLY A 226 27.72 -3.09 6.80
N LEU A 227 27.20 -3.07 8.03
CA LEU A 227 25.77 -3.36 8.25
C LEU A 227 25.00 -2.07 7.99
N GLY A 228 24.37 -1.99 6.80
CA GLY A 228 23.70 -0.78 6.37
C GLY A 228 22.65 -0.33 7.36
N HIS A 229 22.58 0.97 7.65
CA HIS A 229 21.54 1.63 8.46
C HIS A 229 20.11 1.20 8.08
N GLN A 230 19.93 0.65 6.91
CA GLN A 230 18.63 0.14 6.42
C GLN A 230 18.25 -1.19 7.06
N PHE A 231 19.19 -2.10 7.32
CA PHE A 231 18.90 -3.37 8.01
C PHE A 231 18.49 -3.14 9.47
N LEU A 232 19.13 -2.16 10.13
CA LEU A 232 18.82 -1.78 11.50
C LEU A 232 17.40 -1.20 11.65
N ARG A 233 16.92 -0.45 10.67
CA ARG A 233 15.52 0.04 10.64
C ARG A 233 14.48 -1.10 10.68
N HIS A 234 14.85 -2.28 10.27
CA HIS A 234 13.95 -3.42 10.24
C HIS A 234 13.86 -4.11 11.61
N ILE A 235 14.95 -4.07 12.37
CA ILE A 235 14.99 -4.55 13.77
C ILE A 235 14.16 -3.63 14.66
N GLU A 236 14.11 -2.34 14.37
CA GLU A 236 13.28 -1.35 15.09
C GLU A 236 11.79 -1.72 15.12
N ARG A 237 11.34 -2.51 14.19
CA ARG A 237 9.92 -2.90 14.08
C ARG A 237 9.57 -4.13 14.89
N CYS A 238 10.56 -4.91 15.34
CA CYS A 238 10.32 -6.04 16.22
C CYS A 238 9.79 -5.52 17.57
N ARG A 239 8.63 -5.98 17.98
CA ARG A 239 7.97 -5.59 19.23
C ARG A 239 8.47 -6.39 20.42
N VAL A 240 8.94 -7.61 20.19
CA VAL A 240 9.45 -8.55 21.19
C VAL A 240 10.77 -9.12 20.71
N ILE A 241 11.72 -9.29 21.63
CA ILE A 241 13.02 -9.91 21.36
C ILE A 241 13.05 -11.28 22.04
N VAL A 242 13.42 -12.31 21.29
CA VAL A 242 13.70 -13.65 21.82
C VAL A 242 15.21 -13.88 21.79
N HIS A 243 15.81 -13.93 22.94
CA HIS A 243 17.25 -14.12 23.13
C HIS A 243 17.55 -15.60 23.38
N ILE A 244 18.16 -16.27 22.40
CA ILE A 244 18.49 -17.68 22.47
C ILE A 244 19.95 -17.86 22.92
N ILE A 245 20.15 -18.66 23.98
CA ILE A 245 21.43 -18.92 24.61
C ILE A 245 21.70 -20.42 24.55
N ASP A 246 22.95 -20.80 24.28
CA ASP A 246 23.40 -22.18 24.26
C ASP A 246 23.77 -22.66 25.68
N MET A 247 23.04 -23.61 26.23
CA MET A 247 23.35 -24.22 27.53
C MET A 247 24.25 -25.46 27.40
N GLY A 248 24.44 -25.98 26.21
CA GLY A 248 25.29 -27.17 25.99
C GLY A 248 26.78 -26.92 26.17
N GLY A 249 27.22 -25.65 26.03
CA GLY A 249 28.61 -25.26 26.23
C GLY A 249 29.62 -25.90 25.25
N ILE A 250 29.11 -26.37 24.08
CA ILE A 250 29.94 -27.12 23.09
C ILE A 250 31.12 -26.27 22.57
N GLU A 251 30.94 -24.96 22.48
CA GLU A 251 31.97 -24.03 22.00
C GLU A 251 32.83 -23.46 23.14
N GLY A 252 32.65 -23.95 24.38
CA GLY A 252 33.47 -23.54 25.57
C GLY A 252 33.17 -22.14 26.06
N ARG A 253 32.03 -21.54 25.66
CA ARG A 253 31.61 -20.18 26.12
C ARG A 253 30.79 -20.25 27.40
N ASP A 254 30.83 -19.24 28.24
CA ASP A 254 29.95 -19.09 29.41
C ASP A 254 28.60 -18.51 28.95
N PRO A 255 27.48 -19.20 29.16
CA PRO A 255 26.12 -18.69 28.80
C PRO A 255 25.81 -17.31 29.39
N HIS A 256 26.35 -16.98 30.54
CA HIS A 256 26.14 -15.68 31.16
C HIS A 256 26.94 -14.56 30.47
N GLU A 257 28.18 -14.85 30.04
CA GLU A 257 28.99 -13.88 29.28
C GLU A 257 28.32 -13.60 27.92
N ASP A 258 27.83 -14.65 27.25
CA ASP A 258 27.08 -14.51 26.02
C ASP A 258 25.83 -13.63 26.19
N TYR A 259 25.07 -13.82 27.28
CA TYR A 259 23.90 -13.00 27.62
C TYR A 259 24.24 -11.54 27.81
N CYS A 260 25.33 -11.25 28.61
CA CYS A 260 25.74 -9.89 28.86
C CYS A 260 26.22 -9.19 27.59
N THR A 261 27.06 -9.86 26.78
CA THR A 261 27.61 -9.30 25.55
C THR A 261 26.50 -8.88 24.57
N ILE A 262 25.48 -9.72 24.38
CA ILE A 262 24.36 -9.38 23.49
C ILE A 262 23.54 -8.21 24.04
N ASN A 263 23.31 -8.16 25.36
CA ASN A 263 22.58 -7.04 25.95
C ASN A 263 23.38 -5.73 25.86
N GLU A 264 24.71 -5.76 25.99
CA GLU A 264 25.55 -4.60 25.75
C GLU A 264 25.48 -4.14 24.30
N GLU A 265 25.52 -5.07 23.33
CA GLU A 265 25.37 -4.74 21.93
C GLU A 265 23.98 -4.15 21.64
N LEU A 266 22.89 -4.75 22.13
CA LEU A 266 21.54 -4.21 22.00
C LEU A 266 21.41 -2.80 22.60
N GLY A 267 22.16 -2.50 23.68
CA GLY A 267 22.20 -1.19 24.31
C GLY A 267 22.94 -0.12 23.51
N GLN A 268 23.91 -0.53 22.70
CA GLN A 268 24.67 0.40 21.84
C GLN A 268 23.88 0.86 20.60
N TYR A 269 22.79 0.15 20.26
CA TYR A 269 21.92 0.55 19.16
C TYR A 269 21.01 1.71 19.57
N GLN A 270 20.94 2.75 18.72
CA GLN A 270 20.18 3.99 18.94
C GLN A 270 18.65 3.78 19.07
N TYR A 271 18.15 2.56 18.86
CA TYR A 271 16.74 2.26 18.63
C TYR A 271 16.00 1.66 19.83
N ARG A 272 16.45 1.94 21.05
CA ARG A 272 15.76 1.52 22.29
C ARG A 272 15.38 0.03 22.33
N LEU A 273 16.24 -0.84 21.77
CA LEU A 273 15.96 -2.28 21.70
C LEU A 273 15.89 -2.93 23.08
N LEU A 274 16.62 -2.40 24.06
CA LEU A 274 16.56 -2.87 25.45
C LEU A 274 15.26 -2.53 26.18
N GLU A 275 14.49 -1.55 25.70
CA GLU A 275 13.20 -1.19 26.29
C GLU A 275 12.10 -2.17 25.90
N ARG A 276 12.37 -3.09 24.99
CA ARG A 276 11.40 -4.07 24.50
C ARG A 276 11.32 -5.28 25.40
N PRO A 277 10.14 -5.91 25.52
CA PRO A 277 10.02 -7.17 26.20
C PRO A 277 11.02 -8.19 25.65
N GLN A 278 11.88 -8.71 26.51
CA GLN A 278 12.87 -9.73 26.16
C GLN A 278 12.47 -11.06 26.79
N ILE A 279 12.46 -12.13 25.98
CA ILE A 279 12.22 -13.49 26.40
C ILE A 279 13.51 -14.27 26.24
N VAL A 280 14.06 -14.75 27.36
CA VAL A 280 15.32 -15.52 27.35
C VAL A 280 15.01 -17.02 27.18
N VAL A 281 15.63 -17.62 26.20
CA VAL A 281 15.47 -19.03 25.85
C VAL A 281 16.79 -19.77 26.04
N ALA A 282 16.80 -20.71 26.96
CA ALA A 282 17.92 -21.62 27.22
C ALA A 282 17.79 -22.85 26.32
N ASN A 283 18.54 -22.86 25.23
CA ASN A 283 18.48 -23.93 24.21
C ASN A 283 19.53 -25.01 24.42
N LYS A 284 19.38 -26.12 23.75
CA LYS A 284 20.22 -27.34 23.81
C LYS A 284 20.18 -28.05 25.18
N MET A 285 19.00 -28.09 25.77
CA MET A 285 18.78 -28.80 27.04
C MET A 285 18.96 -30.35 26.94
N ASP A 286 19.16 -30.84 25.74
CA ASP A 286 19.47 -32.25 25.42
C ASP A 286 20.94 -32.62 25.68
N GLU A 287 21.82 -31.65 25.97
CA GLU A 287 23.24 -31.90 26.25
C GLU A 287 23.51 -32.17 27.74
N GLU A 288 24.54 -32.98 28.02
CA GLU A 288 24.83 -33.51 29.38
C GLU A 288 25.06 -32.44 30.42
N ASN A 289 25.68 -31.31 30.07
CA ASN A 289 26.02 -30.23 31.01
C ASN A 289 24.95 -29.10 31.08
N ALA A 290 23.87 -29.19 30.30
CA ALA A 290 22.90 -28.12 30.12
C ALA A 290 22.15 -27.77 31.41
N GLU A 291 21.81 -28.77 32.25
CA GLU A 291 21.10 -28.51 33.52
C GLU A 291 21.98 -27.79 34.57
N GLU A 292 23.29 -28.09 34.63
CA GLU A 292 24.22 -27.42 35.53
C GLU A 292 24.45 -25.98 35.08
N ASN A 293 24.64 -25.79 33.79
CA ASN A 293 24.82 -24.44 33.18
C ASN A 293 23.56 -23.60 33.37
N LEU A 294 22.36 -24.18 33.24
CA LEU A 294 21.10 -23.48 33.47
C LEU A 294 20.95 -23.00 34.92
N LYS A 295 21.33 -23.85 35.91
CA LYS A 295 21.31 -23.46 37.33
C LYS A 295 22.24 -22.29 37.59
N ALA A 296 23.51 -22.41 37.15
CA ALA A 296 24.52 -21.37 37.30
C ALA A 296 24.10 -20.07 36.58
N PHE A 297 23.49 -20.17 35.42
CA PHE A 297 22.96 -19.03 34.67
C PHE A 297 21.83 -18.32 35.44
N LYS A 298 20.84 -19.04 35.96
CA LYS A 298 19.72 -18.49 36.72
C LYS A 298 20.19 -17.78 38.01
N GLU A 299 21.18 -18.34 38.68
CA GLU A 299 21.76 -17.72 39.87
C GLU A 299 22.46 -16.38 39.57
N LYS A 300 23.13 -16.28 38.39
CA LYS A 300 23.81 -15.06 37.95
C LYS A 300 22.87 -13.96 37.43
N VAL A 301 21.83 -14.33 36.73
CA VAL A 301 20.87 -13.39 36.06
C VAL A 301 19.79 -12.89 37.02
N GLY A 302 19.46 -13.64 38.08
CA GLY A 302 18.45 -13.29 39.07
C GLY A 302 17.06 -13.78 38.71
N GLU A 303 16.12 -13.63 39.68
CA GLU A 303 14.74 -14.15 39.54
C GLU A 303 13.82 -13.29 38.65
N ASP A 304 14.24 -12.07 38.34
CA ASP A 304 13.42 -11.14 37.54
C ASP A 304 13.33 -11.51 36.05
N VAL A 305 14.28 -12.31 35.56
CA VAL A 305 14.32 -12.74 34.14
C VAL A 305 13.69 -14.11 33.97
N LYS A 306 12.60 -14.16 33.19
CA LYS A 306 11.97 -15.43 32.84
C LYS A 306 12.80 -16.19 31.81
N VAL A 307 13.40 -17.30 32.22
CA VAL A 307 14.22 -18.19 31.38
C VAL A 307 13.42 -19.44 31.02
N PHE A 308 13.27 -19.70 29.73
CA PHE A 308 12.55 -20.86 29.19
C PHE A 308 13.56 -21.92 28.71
N PRO A 309 13.68 -23.07 29.39
CA PRO A 309 14.50 -24.16 28.93
C PRO A 309 13.82 -24.90 27.77
N ILE A 310 14.55 -25.09 26.68
CA ILE A 310 14.07 -25.80 25.48
C ILE A 310 15.16 -26.69 24.89
N SER A 311 14.71 -27.70 24.14
CA SER A 311 15.53 -28.32 23.11
C SER A 311 14.83 -28.17 21.76
N ALA A 312 15.39 -27.32 20.89
CA ALA A 312 14.85 -27.09 19.56
C ALA A 312 14.89 -28.36 18.71
N ILE A 313 15.87 -29.22 18.88
CA ILE A 313 16.05 -30.46 18.09
C ILE A 313 14.97 -31.48 18.41
N ILE A 314 14.68 -31.69 19.69
CA ILE A 314 13.68 -32.70 20.12
C ILE A 314 12.29 -32.09 20.33
N HIS A 315 12.10 -30.78 20.03
CA HIS A 315 10.84 -30.03 20.13
C HIS A 315 10.28 -29.92 21.55
N GLU A 316 11.13 -29.99 22.59
CA GLU A 316 10.72 -29.91 23.98
C GLU A 316 10.72 -28.45 24.48
N GLY A 317 9.69 -28.05 25.24
CA GLY A 317 9.57 -26.70 25.82
C GLY A 317 9.18 -25.58 24.84
N VAL A 318 9.15 -25.84 23.54
CA VAL A 318 8.93 -24.83 22.49
C VAL A 318 7.58 -24.13 22.60
N ASP A 319 6.51 -24.88 22.88
CA ASP A 319 5.16 -24.30 22.99
C ASP A 319 5.05 -23.24 24.09
N GLN A 320 5.76 -23.42 25.22
CA GLN A 320 5.75 -22.45 26.33
C GLN A 320 6.37 -21.12 25.90
N VAL A 321 7.42 -21.17 25.09
CA VAL A 321 8.04 -19.97 24.51
C VAL A 321 7.06 -19.26 23.58
N LEU A 322 6.35 -20.00 22.71
CA LEU A 322 5.38 -19.41 21.78
C LEU A 322 4.22 -18.73 22.50
N TYR A 323 3.72 -19.30 23.60
CA TYR A 323 2.70 -18.64 24.43
C TYR A 323 3.24 -17.38 25.10
N ALA A 324 4.44 -17.44 25.68
CA ALA A 324 5.07 -16.28 26.30
C ALA A 324 5.32 -15.15 25.30
N VAL A 325 5.73 -15.48 24.07
CA VAL A 325 5.90 -14.52 22.99
C VAL A 325 4.57 -13.89 22.59
N ALA A 326 3.52 -14.70 22.42
CA ALA A 326 2.20 -14.22 22.05
C ALA A 326 1.60 -13.29 23.12
N ASP A 327 1.77 -13.63 24.42
CA ASP A 327 1.33 -12.79 25.53
C ASP A 327 2.14 -11.48 25.60
N ALA A 328 3.46 -11.54 25.37
CA ALA A 328 4.29 -10.36 25.31
C ALA A 328 3.91 -9.43 24.15
N LEU A 329 3.52 -9.97 22.99
CA LEU A 329 3.06 -9.19 21.84
C LEU A 329 1.74 -8.46 22.09
N GLU A 330 0.84 -9.02 22.92
CA GLU A 330 -0.40 -8.35 23.31
C GLU A 330 -0.15 -7.14 24.22
N THR A 331 0.84 -7.26 25.11
CA THR A 331 1.15 -6.23 26.11
C THR A 331 2.22 -5.24 25.67
N ALA A 332 3.05 -5.61 24.66
CA ALA A 332 4.12 -4.77 24.17
C ALA A 332 3.57 -3.45 23.60
N PRO A 333 4.14 -2.30 24.01
CA PRO A 333 3.76 -1.03 23.43
C PRO A 333 4.00 -1.05 21.92
N LYS A 334 3.08 -0.45 21.17
CA LYS A 334 3.35 -0.11 19.77
C LYS A 334 4.33 1.05 19.81
N PHE A 335 5.56 0.81 19.43
CA PHE A 335 6.51 1.90 19.28
C PHE A 335 6.15 2.63 17.99
N ASP A 336 5.60 3.84 18.12
CA ASP A 336 5.51 4.77 17.01
C ASP A 336 6.94 5.08 16.59
N MET A 337 7.25 4.79 15.34
CA MET A 337 8.52 5.23 14.79
C MET A 337 8.46 6.74 14.73
N GLU A 338 9.19 7.42 15.62
CA GLU A 338 9.55 8.78 15.33
C GLU A 338 10.31 8.72 13.99
N GLU A 339 9.64 9.20 12.94
CA GLU A 339 10.31 9.58 11.72
C GLU A 339 11.44 10.50 12.19
N VAL A 340 12.68 9.99 12.18
CA VAL A 340 13.80 10.88 12.09
C VAL A 340 13.58 11.58 10.78
N GLU A 341 12.96 12.75 10.87
CA GLU A 341 12.88 13.70 9.80
C GLU A 341 14.32 13.94 9.33
N GLU A 342 14.81 13.13 8.39
CA GLU A 342 15.58 13.74 7.34
C GLU A 342 14.62 14.81 6.81
N ASN A 343 15.00 16.08 6.99
CA ASN A 343 14.32 17.27 6.52
C ASN A 343 13.89 17.17 5.04
N THR A 344 13.07 16.20 4.73
CA THR A 344 12.19 16.18 3.61
C THR A 344 10.93 16.86 4.13
N VAL A 345 10.99 18.19 4.13
CA VAL A 345 9.77 19.00 4.09
C VAL A 345 8.95 18.37 2.96
N VAL A 346 8.01 17.50 3.33
CA VAL A 346 6.94 17.10 2.44
C VAL A 346 6.10 18.36 2.28
N TYR A 347 6.58 19.23 1.40
CA TYR A 347 5.68 20.16 0.77
C TYR A 347 4.68 19.25 0.05
N ASN A 348 3.46 19.15 0.58
CA ASN A 348 2.28 18.91 -0.20
C ASN A 348 2.09 20.14 -1.10
N TYR A 349 3.09 20.39 -1.94
CA TYR A 349 2.92 21.14 -3.14
C TYR A 349 2.16 20.17 -4.06
N GLU A 350 0.84 20.18 -3.98
CA GLU A 350 0.06 19.94 -5.17
C GLU A 350 0.61 20.99 -6.14
N GLU A 351 1.58 20.61 -6.99
CA GLU A 351 1.83 21.37 -8.20
C GLU A 351 0.44 21.54 -8.79
N GLU A 352 -0.06 22.77 -8.81
CA GLU A 352 -1.22 23.11 -9.60
C GLU A 352 -0.80 22.79 -11.03
N GLU A 353 -1.02 21.51 -11.43
CA GLU A 353 -0.81 21.09 -12.80
C GLU A 353 -1.55 22.10 -13.65
N ALA A 354 -0.84 22.75 -14.55
CA ALA A 354 -1.44 23.71 -15.46
C ALA A 354 -2.71 23.08 -16.04
N PRO A 355 -3.83 23.81 -16.09
CA PRO A 355 -5.11 23.27 -16.53
C PRO A 355 -5.04 22.59 -17.90
N PHE A 356 -4.07 22.98 -18.71
CA PHE A 356 -3.70 22.40 -19.99
C PHE A 356 -2.29 22.84 -20.40
N VAL A 357 -1.66 22.10 -21.29
CA VAL A 357 -0.37 22.41 -21.93
C VAL A 357 -0.54 22.24 -23.44
N VAL A 358 -0.04 23.21 -24.21
CA VAL A 358 -0.07 23.21 -25.67
C VAL A 358 1.27 22.70 -26.20
N HIS A 359 1.25 21.71 -27.08
CA HIS A 359 2.42 21.16 -27.73
C HIS A 359 2.32 21.37 -29.25
N ASN A 360 3.38 21.88 -29.85
CA ASN A 360 3.52 22.00 -31.31
C ASN A 360 4.14 20.70 -31.84
N LEU A 361 3.44 20.01 -32.71
CA LEU A 361 3.92 18.78 -33.39
C LEU A 361 4.59 19.07 -34.71
N GLY A 362 4.55 20.32 -35.18
CA GLY A 362 5.03 20.74 -36.53
C GLY A 362 3.97 20.55 -37.61
N ASN A 363 4.24 21.13 -38.80
CA ASN A 363 3.36 21.03 -39.99
C ASN A 363 1.90 21.50 -39.77
N GLY A 364 1.67 22.49 -38.92
CA GLY A 364 0.30 22.98 -38.61
C GLY A 364 -0.52 22.02 -37.75
N GLN A 365 0.17 21.11 -37.01
CA GLN A 365 -0.48 20.20 -36.06
C GLN A 365 -0.11 20.54 -34.64
N TRP A 366 -1.12 20.60 -33.77
CA TRP A 366 -1.02 20.94 -32.37
C TRP A 366 -1.71 19.92 -31.51
N THR A 367 -1.18 19.68 -30.31
CA THR A 367 -1.86 18.81 -29.33
C THR A 367 -1.97 19.54 -28.00
N ILE A 368 -3.12 19.38 -27.36
CA ILE A 368 -3.38 19.94 -26.02
C ILE A 368 -3.53 18.78 -25.06
N THR A 369 -2.69 18.77 -24.02
CA THR A 369 -2.73 17.78 -22.94
C THR A 369 -3.08 18.47 -21.60
N GLY A 370 -3.61 17.72 -20.65
CA GLY A 370 -3.89 18.19 -19.30
C GLY A 370 -5.15 17.58 -18.70
N LYS A 371 -5.09 17.22 -17.43
CA LYS A 371 -6.18 16.49 -16.74
C LYS A 371 -7.55 17.18 -16.85
N LYS A 372 -7.59 18.52 -16.74
CA LYS A 372 -8.87 19.27 -16.78
C LYS A 372 -9.49 19.26 -18.18
N ILE A 373 -8.69 19.47 -19.21
CA ILE A 373 -9.21 19.54 -20.59
C ILE A 373 -9.56 18.15 -21.12
N GLU A 374 -8.71 17.14 -20.87
CA GLU A 374 -8.97 15.75 -21.27
C GLU A 374 -10.24 15.21 -20.62
N ARG A 375 -10.42 15.51 -19.32
CA ARG A 375 -11.65 15.19 -18.60
C ARG A 375 -12.87 15.88 -19.22
N LEU A 376 -12.76 17.14 -19.61
CA LEU A 376 -13.84 17.91 -20.22
C LEU A 376 -14.26 17.28 -21.57
N VAL A 377 -13.29 16.94 -22.41
CA VAL A 377 -13.52 16.31 -23.73
C VAL A 377 -14.10 14.92 -23.56
N SER A 378 -13.54 14.06 -22.70
CA SER A 378 -14.04 12.71 -22.46
C SER A 378 -15.47 12.64 -21.92
N MET A 379 -15.89 13.65 -21.15
CA MET A 379 -17.27 13.78 -20.63
C MET A 379 -18.26 14.40 -21.63
N THR A 380 -17.79 14.93 -22.75
CA THR A 380 -18.64 15.59 -23.74
C THR A 380 -19.11 14.57 -24.78
N SER A 381 -20.41 14.51 -25.04
CA SER A 381 -20.95 13.72 -26.16
C SER A 381 -20.79 14.51 -27.46
N LEU A 382 -19.81 14.14 -28.27
CA LEU A 382 -19.49 14.83 -29.54
C LEU A 382 -20.51 14.55 -30.67
N VAL A 383 -21.66 13.95 -30.36
CA VAL A 383 -22.68 13.56 -31.34
C VAL A 383 -23.61 14.72 -31.69
N SER A 384 -23.75 15.73 -30.82
CA SER A 384 -24.67 16.84 -31.06
C SER A 384 -23.96 18.17 -31.22
N ASP A 385 -24.40 18.99 -32.19
CA ASP A 385 -23.87 20.33 -32.44
C ASP A 385 -23.94 21.23 -31.21
N ASP A 386 -24.98 21.10 -30.38
CA ASP A 386 -25.15 21.83 -29.15
C ASP A 386 -24.07 21.47 -28.11
N ALA A 387 -23.65 20.20 -28.05
CA ALA A 387 -22.60 19.76 -27.14
C ALA A 387 -21.24 20.28 -27.59
N ILE A 388 -20.95 20.28 -28.90
CA ILE A 388 -19.73 20.80 -29.49
C ILE A 388 -19.64 22.31 -29.23
N LYS A 389 -20.70 23.09 -29.51
CA LYS A 389 -20.75 24.53 -29.20
C LYS A 389 -20.47 24.82 -27.74
N ARG A 390 -21.03 24.00 -26.83
CA ARG A 390 -20.80 24.16 -25.40
C ARG A 390 -19.36 23.82 -25.01
N LEU A 391 -18.77 22.80 -25.62
CA LEU A 391 -17.38 22.46 -25.44
C LEU A 391 -16.47 23.62 -25.85
N SER A 392 -16.68 24.18 -27.06
CA SER A 392 -15.93 25.33 -27.56
C SER A 392 -16.00 26.54 -26.62
N ILE A 393 -17.19 26.87 -26.10
CA ILE A 393 -17.34 27.96 -25.12
C ILE A 393 -16.54 27.69 -23.84
N LYS A 394 -16.55 26.45 -23.34
CA LYS A 394 -15.79 26.09 -22.15
C LYS A 394 -14.27 26.15 -22.40
N MET A 395 -13.82 25.68 -23.55
CA MET A 395 -12.41 25.74 -23.97
C MET A 395 -11.93 27.20 -24.05
N ARG A 396 -12.75 28.07 -24.65
CA ARG A 396 -12.48 29.50 -24.72
C ARG A 396 -12.39 30.13 -23.33
N ASN A 397 -13.33 29.82 -22.44
CA ASN A 397 -13.30 30.28 -21.04
C ASN A 397 -12.09 29.77 -20.22
N MET A 398 -11.47 28.69 -20.64
CA MET A 398 -10.23 28.19 -20.04
C MET A 398 -8.98 28.89 -20.59
N GLY A 399 -9.12 29.77 -21.59
CA GLY A 399 -8.01 30.51 -22.20
C GLY A 399 -7.22 29.69 -23.26
N ILE A 400 -7.80 28.61 -23.79
CA ILE A 400 -7.13 27.75 -24.76
C ILE A 400 -6.85 28.51 -26.06
N ASP A 401 -7.79 29.31 -26.54
CA ASP A 401 -7.64 30.08 -27.77
C ASP A 401 -6.46 31.07 -27.66
N GLU A 402 -6.32 31.77 -26.52
CA GLU A 402 -5.19 32.65 -26.25
C GLU A 402 -3.86 31.92 -26.17
N ALA A 403 -3.87 30.76 -25.53
CA ALA A 403 -2.65 29.94 -25.41
C ALA A 403 -2.17 29.39 -26.75
N LEU A 404 -3.08 28.94 -27.62
CA LEU A 404 -2.75 28.50 -28.99
C LEU A 404 -2.17 29.66 -29.82
N ARG A 405 -2.77 30.86 -29.76
CA ARG A 405 -2.23 32.04 -30.45
C ARG A 405 -0.83 32.40 -29.96
N ASN A 406 -0.64 32.41 -28.63
CA ASN A 406 0.65 32.73 -28.02
C ASN A 406 1.73 31.69 -28.40
N ALA A 407 1.33 30.45 -28.63
CA ALA A 407 2.20 29.39 -29.11
C ALA A 407 2.53 29.48 -30.61
N GLY A 408 1.78 30.32 -31.39
CA GLY A 408 2.01 30.53 -32.82
C GLY A 408 1.08 29.72 -33.73
N CYS A 409 -0.04 29.21 -33.24
CA CYS A 409 -1.06 28.52 -34.04
C CYS A 409 -1.74 29.50 -35.00
N GLN A 410 -1.92 29.09 -36.27
CA GLN A 410 -2.51 29.89 -37.34
C GLN A 410 -3.87 29.35 -37.76
N ASP A 411 -4.67 30.18 -38.44
CA ASP A 411 -5.97 29.77 -38.98
C ASP A 411 -5.81 28.60 -39.95
N GLY A 412 -6.58 27.54 -39.74
CA GLY A 412 -6.52 26.31 -40.50
C GLY A 412 -5.59 25.24 -39.95
N ASP A 413 -4.87 25.53 -38.85
CA ASP A 413 -4.08 24.54 -38.14
C ASP A 413 -5.02 23.53 -37.43
N VAL A 414 -4.55 22.26 -37.40
CA VAL A 414 -5.31 21.18 -36.75
C VAL A 414 -4.88 21.03 -35.29
N VAL A 415 -5.83 21.07 -34.38
CA VAL A 415 -5.63 20.91 -32.95
C VAL A 415 -6.28 19.62 -32.47
N SER A 416 -5.51 18.75 -31.80
CA SER A 416 -5.99 17.48 -31.24
C SER A 416 -6.03 17.52 -29.71
N ILE A 417 -7.10 16.94 -29.13
CA ILE A 417 -7.25 16.71 -27.69
C ILE A 417 -7.79 15.31 -27.52
N LEU A 418 -7.01 14.35 -27.05
CA LEU A 418 -7.32 12.93 -27.09
C LEU A 418 -7.69 12.52 -28.55
N ASP A 419 -8.88 11.93 -28.73
CA ASP A 419 -9.42 11.50 -30.04
C ASP A 419 -10.26 12.61 -30.73
N PHE A 420 -10.29 13.83 -30.18
CA PHE A 420 -11.05 14.95 -30.75
C PHE A 420 -10.12 15.89 -31.49
N GLU A 421 -10.40 16.09 -32.78
CA GLU A 421 -9.66 16.99 -33.66
C GLU A 421 -10.57 18.12 -34.13
N PHE A 422 -10.04 19.31 -34.22
CA PHE A 422 -10.71 20.48 -34.78
C PHE A 422 -9.73 21.44 -35.45
N GLU A 423 -10.21 22.18 -36.44
CA GLU A 423 -9.44 23.24 -37.08
C GLU A 423 -9.56 24.53 -36.26
N PHE A 424 -8.43 25.19 -36.05
CA PHE A 424 -8.37 26.47 -35.35
C PHE A 424 -8.76 27.58 -36.31
N TYR A 425 -9.70 28.42 -35.92
CA TYR A 425 -10.10 29.66 -36.61
C TYR A 425 -10.32 30.75 -35.58
N ASP A 426 -9.94 31.98 -35.94
CA ASP A 426 -10.03 33.19 -35.06
C ASP A 426 -11.47 33.69 -34.86
#